data_d384a5ecf0f38d4b00a6d0467d106362
#
_entry.id   d384a5ecf0f38d4b00a6d0467d106362
#
_cell.length_a   1.000
_cell.length_b   1.000
_cell.length_c   1.000
_cell.angle_alpha   90.00
_cell.angle_beta   90.00
_cell.angle_gamma   90.00
#
_symmetry.space_group_name_H-M   'P 1'
#
loop_
_entity.id
_entity.type
_entity.pdbx_description
1 polymer ?
#
loop_
_entity_poly.entity_id
_entity_poly.type
_entity_poly.pdbx_seq_one_letter_code
_entity_poly.pdbx_strand_id
1 'polypeptide(L)'
;GKIARAVHSVGVGFSRIITNIHSSMQEMDEFTGTFSSNFDSIGQSISAVNTAVNEIAQGATTQAADTQKVSESMNEMSNALGRTADSINALSSSAANMKESNATVDSTLKELLKISSHTQQSVDQVQEQTNITNESAQAIQAATDIIAGIANQTNLLSLNASIEAARAGEMGRGFAVVAEEIRGLADQSKESADKIRGIVENLISNSNQSVQIMNGVVGEIHQQNEKLGTTLNVFSTLNQEVQKVVGEINVISGELDHIENYKT
;
A
#
# COMPACT_ATOMS: atom_id res chain seq x y z
N GLY A 1 119.96 72.97 0.32
CA GLY A 1 119.42 73.79 1.30
C GLY A 1 117.90 73.74 1.51
N LYS A 2 117.38 74.75 2.09
CA LYS A 2 115.96 74.85 2.53
C LYS A 2 114.97 74.80 1.36
N ILE A 3 115.25 75.39 0.18
CA ILE A 3 114.41 75.41 -1.01
C ILE A 3 114.25 73.99 -1.58
N ALA A 4 115.32 73.19 -1.63
CA ALA A 4 115.22 71.79 -2.17
C ALA A 4 114.36 70.89 -1.28
N ARG A 5 114.27 71.07 0.00
CA ARG A 5 113.38 70.36 0.93
C ARG A 5 111.93 70.80 0.77
N ALA A 6 111.70 72.10 0.54
CA ALA A 6 110.35 72.58 0.30
C ALA A 6 109.79 72.09 -1.04
N VAL A 7 110.58 72.07 -2.11
CA VAL A 7 110.18 71.52 -3.41
C VAL A 7 109.91 70.02 -3.32
N HIS A 8 110.80 69.31 -2.59
CA HIS A 8 110.58 67.84 -2.33
C HIS A 8 109.28 67.55 -1.55
N SER A 9 109.03 68.34 -0.48
CA SER A 9 107.77 68.25 0.36
C SER A 9 106.54 68.53 -0.49
N VAL A 10 106.60 69.56 -1.33
CA VAL A 10 105.46 69.86 -2.25
C VAL A 10 105.26 68.72 -3.28
N GLY A 11 106.33 68.11 -3.83
CA GLY A 11 106.27 66.97 -4.75
C GLY A 11 105.63 65.72 -4.08
N VAL A 12 106.08 65.46 -2.82
CA VAL A 12 105.45 64.35 -2.06
C VAL A 12 103.99 64.62 -1.73
N GLY A 13 103.65 65.89 -1.40
CA GLY A 13 102.23 66.27 -1.19
C GLY A 13 101.40 66.14 -2.41
N PHE A 14 101.89 66.55 -3.63
CA PHE A 14 101.18 66.32 -4.88
C PHE A 14 101.01 64.87 -5.22
N SER A 15 102.08 64.06 -5.06
CA SER A 15 101.97 62.61 -5.34
C SER A 15 100.89 61.91 -4.46
N ARG A 16 100.82 62.32 -3.17
CA ARG A 16 99.83 61.79 -2.25
C ARG A 16 98.40 62.24 -2.64
N ILE A 17 98.25 63.50 -3.08
CA ILE A 17 96.94 63.99 -3.57
C ILE A 17 96.48 63.19 -4.80
N ILE A 18 97.43 63.00 -5.80
CA ILE A 18 97.13 62.23 -7.01
C ILE A 18 96.74 60.76 -6.65
N THR A 19 97.49 60.14 -5.72
CA THR A 19 97.16 58.76 -5.27
C THR A 19 95.78 58.70 -4.60
N ASN A 20 95.45 59.66 -3.73
CA ASN A 20 94.14 59.74 -3.11
C ASN A 20 93.04 59.99 -4.13
N ILE A 21 93.24 60.88 -5.12
CA ILE A 21 92.27 61.06 -6.21
C ILE A 21 92.07 59.78 -7.00
N HIS A 22 93.14 59.06 -7.36
CA HIS A 22 93.06 57.83 -8.05
C HIS A 22 92.29 56.72 -7.28
N SER A 23 92.56 56.59 -5.97
CA SER A 23 91.79 55.70 -5.07
C SER A 23 90.34 56.08 -4.98
N SER A 24 90.05 57.40 -4.83
CA SER A 24 88.61 57.83 -4.81
C SER A 24 87.89 57.59 -6.17
N MET A 25 88.63 57.74 -7.31
CA MET A 25 88.05 57.43 -8.62
C MET A 25 87.74 55.89 -8.75
N GLN A 26 88.64 55.03 -8.24
CA GLN A 26 88.36 53.58 -8.24
C GLN A 26 87.17 53.23 -7.33
N GLU A 27 87.09 53.80 -6.14
CA GLU A 27 85.92 53.61 -5.24
C GLU A 27 84.61 54.10 -5.90
N MET A 28 84.69 55.23 -6.65
CA MET A 28 83.56 55.80 -7.38
C MET A 28 83.12 54.85 -8.54
N ASP A 29 84.07 54.23 -9.24
CA ASP A 29 83.82 53.34 -10.30
C ASP A 29 83.17 52.03 -9.81
N GLU A 30 83.65 51.46 -8.71
CA GLU A 30 83.08 50.33 -8.02
C GLU A 30 81.67 50.63 -7.49
N PHE A 31 81.52 51.85 -6.87
CA PHE A 31 80.20 52.30 -6.43
C PHE A 31 79.21 52.44 -7.60
N THR A 32 79.62 53.04 -8.70
CA THR A 32 78.82 53.21 -9.89
C THR A 32 78.40 51.85 -10.50
N GLY A 33 79.30 50.86 -10.57
CA GLY A 33 79.08 49.50 -11.01
C GLY A 33 78.01 48.79 -10.13
N THR A 34 78.20 48.89 -8.81
CA THR A 34 77.29 48.34 -7.82
C THR A 34 75.90 48.97 -7.95
N PHE A 35 75.87 50.31 -8.10
CA PHE A 35 74.64 51.08 -8.24
C PHE A 35 73.84 50.68 -9.50
N SER A 36 74.58 50.56 -10.62
CA SER A 36 73.94 50.03 -11.91
C SER A 36 73.36 48.66 -11.74
N SER A 37 74.11 47.75 -11.10
CA SER A 37 73.59 46.36 -10.84
C SER A 37 72.35 46.33 -9.96
N ASN A 38 72.31 47.24 -8.95
CA ASN A 38 71.12 47.37 -8.11
C ASN A 38 69.91 47.91 -8.86
N PHE A 39 70.11 48.87 -9.79
CA PHE A 39 69.04 49.36 -10.66
C PHE A 39 68.51 48.27 -11.59
N ASP A 40 69.34 47.43 -12.18
CA ASP A 40 68.95 46.33 -12.97
C ASP A 40 68.09 45.29 -12.15
N SER A 41 68.52 44.98 -10.94
CA SER A 41 67.78 44.13 -10.00
C SER A 41 66.43 44.71 -9.61
N ILE A 42 66.37 46.04 -9.35
CA ILE A 42 65.10 46.74 -9.11
C ILE A 42 64.19 46.67 -10.33
N GLY A 43 64.73 46.86 -11.54
CA GLY A 43 63.95 46.70 -12.82
C GLY A 43 63.35 45.34 -12.97
N GLN A 44 64.13 44.26 -12.70
CA GLN A 44 63.64 42.89 -12.69
C GLN A 44 62.54 42.65 -11.65
N SER A 45 62.74 43.17 -10.45
CA SER A 45 61.75 43.06 -9.35
C SER A 45 60.42 43.77 -9.71
N ILE A 46 60.52 44.98 -10.29
CA ILE A 46 59.32 45.71 -10.76
C ILE A 46 58.59 44.90 -11.86
N SER A 47 59.32 44.28 -12.79
CA SER A 47 58.72 43.45 -13.83
C SER A 47 58.01 42.22 -13.22
N ALA A 48 58.63 41.55 -12.24
CA ALA A 48 58.02 40.44 -11.52
C ALA A 48 56.75 40.86 -10.75
N VAL A 49 56.79 42.04 -10.07
CA VAL A 49 55.62 42.62 -9.37
C VAL A 49 54.51 42.91 -10.36
N ASN A 50 54.80 43.52 -11.54
CA ASN A 50 53.79 43.78 -12.56
C ASN A 50 53.15 42.51 -13.08
N THR A 51 53.94 41.42 -13.28
CA THR A 51 53.39 40.11 -13.68
C THR A 51 52.45 39.57 -12.60
N ALA A 52 52.87 39.60 -11.34
CA ALA A 52 52.04 39.12 -10.21
C ALA A 52 50.76 39.95 -10.05
N VAL A 53 50.80 41.25 -10.23
CA VAL A 53 49.61 42.12 -10.19
C VAL A 53 48.63 41.78 -11.31
N ASN A 54 49.12 41.49 -12.55
CA ASN A 54 48.27 41.05 -13.67
C ASN A 54 47.62 39.68 -13.40
N GLU A 55 48.38 38.73 -12.84
CA GLU A 55 47.86 37.44 -12.43
C GLU A 55 46.78 37.55 -11.35
N ILE A 56 46.98 38.41 -10.36
CA ILE A 56 45.99 38.69 -9.31
C ILE A 56 44.74 39.33 -9.92
N ALA A 57 44.86 40.25 -10.84
CA ALA A 57 43.72 40.88 -11.51
C ALA A 57 42.92 39.88 -12.34
N GLN A 58 43.62 39.00 -13.06
CA GLN A 58 42.99 37.90 -13.80
C GLN A 58 42.29 36.92 -12.84
N GLY A 59 42.93 36.54 -11.75
CA GLY A 59 42.37 35.66 -10.72
C GLY A 59 41.12 36.28 -10.07
N ALA A 60 41.14 37.56 -9.76
CA ALA A 60 40.02 38.31 -9.19
C ALA A 60 38.80 38.31 -10.17
N THR A 61 39.08 38.51 -11.47
CA THR A 61 38.01 38.44 -12.51
C THR A 61 37.40 37.06 -12.60
N THR A 62 38.20 36.01 -12.59
CA THR A 62 37.75 34.62 -12.58
C THR A 62 36.91 34.32 -11.36
N GLN A 63 37.42 34.74 -10.17
CA GLN A 63 36.73 34.56 -8.88
C GLN A 63 35.34 35.24 -8.88
N ALA A 64 35.25 36.47 -9.44
CA ALA A 64 33.97 37.18 -9.57
C ALA A 64 32.99 36.42 -10.45
N ALA A 65 33.43 35.86 -11.60
CA ALA A 65 32.64 35.05 -12.46
C ALA A 65 32.16 33.72 -11.80
N ASP A 66 33.03 33.06 -11.05
CA ASP A 66 32.68 31.85 -10.32
C ASP A 66 31.71 32.14 -9.17
N THR A 67 31.88 33.27 -8.46
CA THR A 67 30.92 33.71 -7.43
C THR A 67 29.54 33.96 -8.03
N GLN A 68 29.47 34.56 -9.24
CA GLN A 68 28.20 34.73 -9.95
C GLN A 68 27.53 33.38 -10.27
N LYS A 69 28.27 32.40 -10.78
CA LYS A 69 27.76 31.04 -11.05
C LYS A 69 27.27 30.36 -9.76
N VAL A 70 28.00 30.48 -8.66
CA VAL A 70 27.56 29.96 -7.36
C VAL A 70 26.22 30.58 -6.96
N SER A 71 26.07 31.91 -7.13
CA SER A 71 24.81 32.60 -6.82
C SER A 71 23.65 32.10 -7.69
N GLU A 72 23.87 31.87 -8.99
CA GLU A 72 22.90 31.32 -9.88
C GLU A 72 22.49 29.88 -9.47
N SER A 73 23.47 29.03 -9.17
CA SER A 73 23.23 27.66 -8.67
C SER A 73 22.46 27.64 -7.34
N MET A 74 22.73 28.59 -6.46
CA MET A 74 21.99 28.76 -5.19
C MET A 74 20.52 29.13 -5.43
N ASN A 75 20.23 29.97 -6.43
CA ASN A 75 18.86 30.30 -6.81
C ASN A 75 18.12 29.08 -7.41
N GLU A 76 18.78 28.32 -8.28
CA GLU A 76 18.21 27.08 -8.82
C GLU A 76 17.94 26.05 -7.72
N MET A 77 18.85 25.89 -6.76
CA MET A 77 18.68 25.01 -5.61
C MET A 77 17.49 25.47 -4.75
N SER A 78 17.34 26.78 -4.51
CA SER A 78 16.18 27.34 -3.79
C SER A 78 14.86 26.98 -4.45
N ASN A 79 14.79 27.14 -5.77
CA ASN A 79 13.59 26.77 -6.54
C ASN A 79 13.31 25.24 -6.49
N ALA A 80 14.35 24.41 -6.50
CA ALA A 80 14.22 22.96 -6.36
C ALA A 80 13.71 22.58 -4.97
N LEU A 81 14.21 23.20 -3.91
CA LEU A 81 13.74 22.99 -2.52
C LEU A 81 12.26 23.38 -2.39
N GLY A 82 11.85 24.53 -2.96
CA GLY A 82 10.43 24.92 -2.97
C GLY A 82 9.52 23.87 -3.61
N ARG A 83 9.91 23.35 -4.79
CA ARG A 83 9.15 22.27 -5.44
C ARG A 83 9.14 20.98 -4.60
N THR A 84 10.23 20.67 -3.91
CA THR A 84 10.29 19.51 -3.02
C THR A 84 9.35 19.70 -1.83
N ALA A 85 9.30 20.88 -1.22
CA ALA A 85 8.37 21.20 -0.13
C ALA A 85 6.89 21.05 -0.58
N ASP A 86 6.54 21.54 -1.79
CA ASP A 86 5.21 21.34 -2.35
C ASP A 86 4.86 19.86 -2.55
N SER A 87 5.83 19.06 -3.03
CA SER A 87 5.66 17.62 -3.20
C SER A 87 5.47 16.89 -1.87
N ILE A 88 6.18 17.29 -0.83
CA ILE A 88 6.03 16.76 0.54
C ILE A 88 4.64 17.07 1.10
N ASN A 89 4.13 18.28 0.90
CA ASN A 89 2.78 18.65 1.32
C ASN A 89 1.70 17.82 0.60
N ALA A 90 1.85 17.61 -0.71
CA ALA A 90 0.96 16.76 -1.49
C ALA A 90 1.02 15.30 -1.03
N LEU A 91 2.21 14.77 -0.73
CA LEU A 91 2.42 13.41 -0.23
C LEU A 91 1.81 13.24 1.17
N SER A 92 1.96 14.23 2.06
CA SER A 92 1.33 14.26 3.39
C SER A 92 -0.20 14.20 3.30
N SER A 93 -0.78 14.99 2.40
CA SER A 93 -2.23 14.97 2.14
C SER A 93 -2.68 13.60 1.62
N SER A 94 -1.92 13.00 0.68
CA SER A 94 -2.21 11.67 0.15
C SER A 94 -2.13 10.59 1.24
N ALA A 95 -1.14 10.64 2.11
CA ALA A 95 -0.99 9.72 3.23
C ALA A 95 -2.15 9.83 4.24
N ALA A 96 -2.62 11.07 4.51
CA ALA A 96 -3.80 11.30 5.35
C ALA A 96 -5.06 10.68 4.74
N ASN A 97 -5.30 10.89 3.43
CA ASN A 97 -6.43 10.30 2.71
C ASN A 97 -6.37 8.76 2.69
N MET A 98 -5.17 8.18 2.52
CA MET A 98 -4.96 6.73 2.59
C MET A 98 -5.30 6.19 3.99
N LYS A 99 -4.91 6.89 5.06
CA LYS A 99 -5.22 6.51 6.43
C LYS A 99 -6.73 6.51 6.69
N GLU A 100 -7.45 7.53 6.21
CA GLU A 100 -8.92 7.61 6.32
C GLU A 100 -9.61 6.50 5.52
N SER A 101 -9.16 6.27 4.29
CA SER A 101 -9.67 5.18 3.43
C SER A 101 -9.45 3.81 4.08
N ASN A 102 -8.26 3.56 4.65
CA ASN A 102 -7.96 2.32 5.36
C ASN A 102 -8.85 2.12 6.59
N ALA A 103 -9.14 3.17 7.36
CA ALA A 103 -10.06 3.10 8.50
C ALA A 103 -11.49 2.76 8.05
N THR A 104 -11.94 3.32 6.93
CA THR A 104 -13.24 3.01 6.33
C THR A 104 -13.31 1.54 5.89
N VAL A 105 -12.27 1.04 5.23
CA VAL A 105 -12.20 -0.37 4.80
C VAL A 105 -12.19 -1.31 6.00
N ASP A 106 -11.41 -1.02 7.05
CA ASP A 106 -11.39 -1.82 8.29
C ASP A 106 -12.79 -1.94 8.93
N SER A 107 -13.50 -0.81 9.02
CA SER A 107 -14.89 -0.77 9.52
C SER A 107 -15.82 -1.62 8.64
N THR A 108 -15.74 -1.46 7.32
CA THR A 108 -16.59 -2.19 6.36
C THR A 108 -16.33 -3.69 6.41
N LEU A 109 -15.06 -4.12 6.50
CA LEU A 109 -14.70 -5.53 6.61
C LEU A 109 -15.20 -6.17 7.91
N LYS A 110 -15.15 -5.43 9.04
CA LYS A 110 -15.73 -5.88 10.32
C LYS A 110 -17.25 -6.02 10.23
N GLU A 111 -17.92 -5.13 9.52
CA GLU A 111 -19.36 -5.24 9.28
C GLU A 111 -19.69 -6.45 8.39
N LEU A 112 -18.92 -6.68 7.32
CA LEU A 112 -19.06 -7.87 6.47
C LEU A 112 -18.88 -9.17 7.24
N LEU A 113 -17.91 -9.26 8.16
CA LEU A 113 -17.77 -10.43 9.04
C LEU A 113 -19.00 -10.64 9.91
N LYS A 114 -19.59 -9.57 10.44
CA LYS A 114 -20.83 -9.65 11.23
C LYS A 114 -22.01 -10.13 10.38
N ILE A 115 -22.16 -9.61 9.15
CA ILE A 115 -23.18 -10.05 8.19
C ILE A 115 -22.98 -11.53 7.84
N SER A 116 -21.75 -11.96 7.57
CA SER A 116 -21.42 -13.35 7.28
C SER A 116 -21.79 -14.29 8.44
N SER A 117 -21.47 -13.91 9.68
CA SER A 117 -21.88 -14.67 10.87
C SER A 117 -23.39 -14.75 11.02
N HIS A 118 -24.13 -13.67 10.76
CA HIS A 118 -25.58 -13.68 10.79
C HIS A 118 -26.17 -14.56 9.66
N THR A 119 -25.57 -14.54 8.48
CA THR A 119 -25.97 -15.39 7.35
C THR A 119 -25.79 -16.87 7.71
N GLN A 120 -24.64 -17.23 8.34
CA GLN A 120 -24.41 -18.59 8.84
C GLN A 120 -25.52 -19.03 9.81
N GLN A 121 -25.84 -18.19 10.78
CA GLN A 121 -26.91 -18.49 11.74
C GLN A 121 -28.28 -18.67 11.07
N SER A 122 -28.58 -17.87 10.03
CA SER A 122 -29.81 -17.98 9.27
C SER A 122 -29.88 -19.28 8.48
N VAL A 123 -28.76 -19.71 7.89
CA VAL A 123 -28.68 -20.99 7.16
C VAL A 123 -28.88 -22.16 8.13
N ASP A 124 -28.26 -22.12 9.32
CA ASP A 124 -28.44 -23.15 10.35
C ASP A 124 -29.92 -23.27 10.78
N GLN A 125 -30.63 -22.15 10.94
CA GLN A 125 -32.07 -22.12 11.24
C GLN A 125 -32.93 -22.69 10.12
N VAL A 126 -32.61 -22.38 8.85
CA VAL A 126 -33.34 -22.96 7.70
C VAL A 126 -33.09 -24.46 7.60
N GLN A 127 -31.88 -24.93 7.87
CA GLN A 127 -31.55 -26.34 7.91
C GLN A 127 -32.35 -27.08 8.97
N GLU A 128 -32.42 -26.56 10.18
CA GLU A 128 -33.25 -27.10 11.27
C GLU A 128 -34.72 -27.16 10.89
N GLN A 129 -35.28 -26.06 10.32
CA GLN A 129 -36.69 -26.04 9.88
C GLN A 129 -36.96 -27.03 8.77
N THR A 130 -36.00 -27.27 7.86
CA THR A 130 -36.10 -28.24 6.79
C THR A 130 -36.08 -29.67 7.35
N ASN A 131 -35.29 -29.97 8.37
CA ASN A 131 -35.28 -31.24 9.06
C ASN A 131 -36.62 -31.52 9.73
N ILE A 132 -37.20 -30.53 10.44
CA ILE A 132 -38.53 -30.65 11.06
C ILE A 132 -39.62 -30.92 9.99
N THR A 133 -39.50 -30.26 8.83
CA THR A 133 -40.40 -30.48 7.68
C THR A 133 -40.29 -31.93 7.15
N ASN A 134 -39.07 -32.44 7.08
CA ASN A 134 -38.81 -33.81 6.63
C ASN A 134 -39.39 -34.87 7.61
N GLU A 135 -39.20 -34.66 8.93
CA GLU A 135 -39.82 -35.50 9.97
C GLU A 135 -41.34 -35.47 9.87
N SER A 136 -41.95 -34.30 9.65
CA SER A 136 -43.39 -34.14 9.48
C SER A 136 -43.90 -34.89 8.21
N ALA A 137 -43.15 -34.79 7.11
CA ALA A 137 -43.43 -35.50 5.89
C ALA A 137 -43.39 -37.02 6.09
N GLN A 138 -42.40 -37.55 6.81
CA GLN A 138 -42.31 -38.97 7.16
C GLN A 138 -43.49 -39.44 8.01
N ALA A 139 -43.94 -38.62 8.96
CA ALA A 139 -45.13 -38.94 9.76
C ALA A 139 -46.41 -38.97 8.89
N ILE A 140 -46.55 -38.06 7.93
CA ILE A 140 -47.65 -38.07 6.97
C ILE A 140 -47.59 -39.32 6.07
N GLN A 141 -46.39 -39.71 5.63
CA GLN A 141 -46.21 -40.96 4.85
C GLN A 141 -46.69 -42.17 5.62
N ALA A 142 -46.28 -42.30 6.88
CA ALA A 142 -46.75 -43.42 7.73
C ALA A 142 -48.29 -43.43 7.95
N ALA A 143 -48.89 -42.26 8.15
CA ALA A 143 -50.34 -42.15 8.25
C ALA A 143 -51.06 -42.52 6.95
N THR A 144 -50.50 -42.12 5.82
CA THR A 144 -51.04 -42.45 4.46
C THR A 144 -50.97 -43.95 4.19
N ASP A 145 -49.90 -44.62 4.61
CA ASP A 145 -49.76 -46.08 4.48
C ASP A 145 -50.81 -46.83 5.31
N ILE A 146 -51.14 -46.31 6.51
CA ILE A 146 -52.23 -46.85 7.35
C ILE A 146 -53.58 -46.68 6.63
N ILE A 147 -53.84 -45.48 6.05
CA ILE A 147 -55.09 -45.22 5.32
C ILE A 147 -55.22 -46.15 4.12
N ALA A 148 -54.15 -46.37 3.33
CA ALA A 148 -54.14 -47.33 2.22
C ALA A 148 -54.38 -48.73 2.71
N GLY A 149 -53.86 -49.17 3.86
CA GLY A 149 -54.09 -50.40 4.53
C GLY A 149 -55.58 -50.59 4.92
N ILE A 150 -56.20 -49.58 5.53
CA ILE A 150 -57.60 -49.56 5.90
C ILE A 150 -58.52 -49.69 4.61
N ALA A 151 -58.15 -48.90 3.58
CA ALA A 151 -58.87 -48.94 2.32
C ALA A 151 -58.86 -50.40 1.70
N ASN A 152 -57.69 -51.04 1.69
CA ASN A 152 -57.54 -52.42 1.23
C ASN A 152 -58.38 -53.41 2.07
N GLN A 153 -58.37 -53.25 3.42
CA GLN A 153 -59.20 -54.08 4.29
C GLN A 153 -60.69 -53.84 4.05
N THR A 154 -61.09 -52.59 3.86
CA THR A 154 -62.49 -52.22 3.57
C THR A 154 -62.93 -52.80 2.23
N ASN A 155 -62.06 -52.74 1.23
CA ASN A 155 -62.33 -53.37 -0.12
C ASN A 155 -62.54 -54.88 0.03
N LEU A 156 -61.70 -55.58 0.80
CA LEU A 156 -61.86 -57.01 1.06
C LEU A 156 -63.17 -57.36 1.82
N LEU A 157 -63.48 -56.50 2.85
CA LEU A 157 -64.74 -56.70 3.59
C LEU A 157 -65.97 -56.45 2.75
N SER A 158 -65.97 -55.45 1.90
CA SER A 158 -67.08 -55.15 0.97
C SER A 158 -67.22 -56.23 -0.10
N LEU A 159 -66.08 -56.77 -0.59
CA LEU A 159 -66.13 -57.91 -1.50
C LEU A 159 -66.77 -59.14 -0.85
N ASN A 160 -66.36 -59.46 0.40
CA ASN A 160 -66.97 -60.58 1.13
C ASN A 160 -68.50 -60.38 1.37
N ALA A 161 -68.90 -59.15 1.69
CA ALA A 161 -70.29 -58.76 1.85
C ALA A 161 -71.08 -58.88 0.53
N SER A 162 -70.50 -58.49 -0.60
CA SER A 162 -71.09 -58.62 -1.90
C SER A 162 -71.29 -60.11 -2.27
N ILE A 163 -70.31 -60.96 -1.94
CA ILE A 163 -70.43 -62.41 -2.16
C ILE A 163 -71.55 -62.99 -1.31
N GLU A 164 -71.67 -62.69 -0.04
CA GLU A 164 -72.71 -63.24 0.82
C GLU A 164 -74.10 -62.65 0.46
N ALA A 165 -74.17 -61.39 0.05
CA ALA A 165 -75.39 -60.78 -0.47
C ALA A 165 -75.90 -61.52 -1.76
N ALA A 166 -75.00 -61.89 -2.67
CA ALA A 166 -75.31 -62.69 -3.84
C ALA A 166 -75.78 -64.07 -3.48
N ARG A 167 -75.25 -64.65 -2.42
CA ARG A 167 -75.66 -66.00 -1.92
C ARG A 167 -77.06 -66.01 -1.32
N ALA A 168 -77.52 -64.85 -0.76
CA ALA A 168 -78.87 -64.69 -0.22
C ALA A 168 -80.00 -64.48 -1.31
N GLY A 169 -79.61 -64.41 -2.56
CA GLY A 169 -80.51 -64.26 -3.70
C GLY A 169 -81.33 -62.95 -3.66
N GLU A 170 -82.63 -63.02 -3.97
CA GLU A 170 -83.50 -61.83 -3.97
C GLU A 170 -83.56 -61.06 -2.67
N MET A 171 -83.39 -61.72 -1.55
CA MET A 171 -83.41 -61.09 -0.21
C MET A 171 -82.12 -60.28 0.03
N GLY A 172 -81.04 -60.54 -0.69
CA GLY A 172 -79.74 -59.87 -0.54
C GLY A 172 -79.52 -58.67 -1.48
N ARG A 173 -80.40 -58.38 -2.44
CA ARG A 173 -80.17 -57.31 -3.46
C ARG A 173 -79.81 -55.95 -2.92
N GLY A 174 -80.54 -55.47 -1.84
CA GLY A 174 -80.25 -54.19 -1.22
C GLY A 174 -78.83 -54.14 -0.58
N PHE A 175 -78.45 -55.25 0.04
CA PHE A 175 -77.12 -55.37 0.64
C PHE A 175 -76.00 -55.42 -0.40
N ALA A 176 -76.25 -56.10 -1.55
CA ALA A 176 -75.26 -56.16 -2.65
C ALA A 176 -74.92 -54.73 -3.20
N VAL A 177 -75.94 -53.87 -3.36
CA VAL A 177 -75.73 -52.47 -3.81
C VAL A 177 -74.90 -51.67 -2.81
N VAL A 178 -75.20 -51.77 -1.49
CA VAL A 178 -74.39 -51.08 -0.45
C VAL A 178 -72.98 -51.60 -0.40
N ALA A 179 -72.76 -52.89 -0.49
CA ALA A 179 -71.42 -53.49 -0.51
C ALA A 179 -70.60 -53.02 -1.71
N GLU A 180 -71.21 -52.92 -2.90
CA GLU A 180 -70.54 -52.40 -4.10
C GLU A 180 -70.19 -50.91 -3.95
N GLU A 181 -71.09 -50.09 -3.36
CA GLU A 181 -70.79 -48.65 -3.07
C GLU A 181 -69.63 -48.49 -2.06
N ILE A 182 -69.61 -49.36 -0.99
CA ILE A 182 -68.50 -49.39 -0.05
C ILE A 182 -67.19 -49.78 -0.74
N ARG A 183 -67.26 -50.72 -1.68
CA ARG A 183 -66.10 -51.12 -2.47
C ARG A 183 -65.57 -49.97 -3.31
N GLY A 184 -66.46 -49.27 -4.00
CA GLY A 184 -66.09 -48.09 -4.80
C GLY A 184 -65.43 -46.97 -3.96
N LEU A 185 -65.98 -46.70 -2.74
CA LEU A 185 -65.36 -45.72 -1.78
C LEU A 185 -64.04 -46.23 -1.28
N ALA A 186 -63.84 -47.51 -1.04
CA ALA A 186 -62.54 -48.06 -0.60
C ALA A 186 -61.48 -47.93 -1.70
N ASP A 187 -61.84 -48.25 -2.98
CA ASP A 187 -60.93 -48.05 -4.13
C ASP A 187 -60.57 -46.58 -4.31
N GLN A 188 -61.51 -45.67 -4.18
CA GLN A 188 -61.27 -44.22 -4.26
C GLN A 188 -60.40 -43.72 -3.12
N SER A 189 -60.59 -44.23 -1.87
CA SER A 189 -59.73 -43.90 -0.71
C SER A 189 -58.32 -44.39 -0.90
N LYS A 190 -58.13 -45.58 -1.45
CA LYS A 190 -56.78 -46.11 -1.78
C LYS A 190 -56.12 -45.29 -2.86
N GLU A 191 -56.80 -44.93 -3.94
CA GLU A 191 -56.24 -44.04 -5.00
C GLU A 191 -55.79 -42.68 -4.43
N SER A 192 -56.60 -42.12 -3.53
CA SER A 192 -56.29 -40.85 -2.85
C SER A 192 -55.04 -40.98 -1.94
N ALA A 193 -54.93 -42.06 -1.18
CA ALA A 193 -53.76 -42.35 -0.37
C ALA A 193 -52.49 -42.53 -1.22
N ASP A 194 -52.58 -43.23 -2.34
CA ASP A 194 -51.44 -43.40 -3.26
C ASP A 194 -50.99 -42.06 -3.88
N LYS A 195 -51.92 -41.17 -4.22
CA LYS A 195 -51.59 -39.79 -4.67
C LYS A 195 -50.90 -39.00 -3.60
N ILE A 196 -51.41 -39.03 -2.34
CA ILE A 196 -50.77 -38.33 -1.19
C ILE A 196 -49.38 -38.89 -0.97
N ARG A 197 -49.16 -40.20 -1.01
CA ARG A 197 -47.85 -40.85 -0.90
C ARG A 197 -46.85 -40.25 -1.93
N GLY A 198 -47.24 -40.17 -3.20
CA GLY A 198 -46.39 -39.59 -4.25
C GLY A 198 -46.02 -38.11 -3.99
N ILE A 199 -46.98 -37.33 -3.46
CA ILE A 199 -46.69 -35.91 -3.08
C ILE A 199 -45.71 -35.86 -1.92
N VAL A 200 -45.85 -36.70 -0.88
CA VAL A 200 -44.97 -36.74 0.29
C VAL A 200 -43.56 -37.23 -0.08
N GLU A 201 -43.42 -38.23 -0.91
CA GLU A 201 -42.13 -38.70 -1.44
C GLU A 201 -41.37 -37.58 -2.16
N ASN A 202 -42.07 -36.79 -3.00
CA ASN A 202 -41.50 -35.63 -3.66
C ASN A 202 -41.09 -34.53 -2.63
N LEU A 203 -41.90 -34.32 -1.58
CA LEU A 203 -41.58 -33.35 -0.51
C LEU A 203 -40.33 -33.77 0.25
N ILE A 204 -40.16 -35.03 0.62
CA ILE A 204 -38.96 -35.57 1.27
C ILE A 204 -37.74 -35.42 0.37
N SER A 205 -37.88 -35.75 -0.92
CA SER A 205 -36.80 -35.58 -1.90
C SER A 205 -36.34 -34.14 -2.00
N ASN A 206 -37.26 -33.18 -2.12
CA ASN A 206 -36.97 -31.75 -2.22
C ASN A 206 -36.38 -31.22 -0.92
N SER A 207 -36.85 -31.67 0.24
CA SER A 207 -36.27 -31.30 1.54
C SER A 207 -34.82 -31.78 1.67
N ASN A 208 -34.52 -33.01 1.28
CA ASN A 208 -33.14 -33.53 1.28
C ASN A 208 -32.22 -32.75 0.35
N GLN A 209 -32.72 -32.39 -0.84
CA GLN A 209 -31.97 -31.55 -1.77
C GLN A 209 -31.70 -30.14 -1.18
N SER A 210 -32.68 -29.56 -0.47
CA SER A 210 -32.52 -28.29 0.20
C SER A 210 -31.41 -28.35 1.28
N VAL A 211 -31.35 -29.44 2.06
CA VAL A 211 -30.27 -29.65 3.04
C VAL A 211 -28.89 -29.71 2.36
N GLN A 212 -28.80 -30.41 1.22
CA GLN A 212 -27.54 -30.47 0.48
C GLN A 212 -27.08 -29.11 -0.03
N ILE A 213 -28.01 -28.30 -0.55
CA ILE A 213 -27.71 -26.90 -0.99
C ILE A 213 -27.23 -26.08 0.18
N MET A 214 -27.90 -26.14 1.35
CA MET A 214 -27.49 -25.40 2.55
C MET A 214 -26.10 -25.78 3.03
N ASN A 215 -25.73 -27.07 3.00
CA ASN A 215 -24.36 -27.50 3.29
C ASN A 215 -23.32 -26.89 2.34
N GLY A 216 -23.68 -26.74 1.05
CA GLY A 216 -22.86 -26.02 0.07
C GLY A 216 -22.66 -24.55 0.45
N VAL A 217 -23.77 -23.86 0.80
CA VAL A 217 -23.74 -22.45 1.23
C VAL A 217 -22.89 -22.27 2.49
N VAL A 218 -22.97 -23.17 3.47
CA VAL A 218 -22.10 -23.16 4.66
C VAL A 218 -20.63 -23.22 4.26
N GLY A 219 -20.27 -24.08 3.32
CA GLY A 219 -18.91 -24.18 2.79
C GLY A 219 -18.44 -22.88 2.14
N GLU A 220 -19.30 -22.21 1.36
CA GLU A 220 -19.00 -20.93 0.74
C GLU A 220 -18.83 -19.82 1.78
N ILE A 221 -19.64 -19.76 2.83
CA ILE A 221 -19.52 -18.82 3.94
C ILE A 221 -18.18 -18.99 4.66
N HIS A 222 -17.74 -20.23 4.89
CA HIS A 222 -16.42 -20.48 5.49
C HIS A 222 -15.28 -19.94 4.63
N GLN A 223 -15.31 -20.20 3.32
CA GLN A 223 -14.33 -19.66 2.38
C GLN A 223 -14.36 -18.13 2.33
N GLN A 224 -15.54 -17.53 2.35
CA GLN A 224 -15.71 -16.08 2.40
C GLN A 224 -15.07 -15.48 3.66
N ASN A 225 -15.30 -16.09 4.82
CA ASN A 225 -14.71 -15.64 6.09
C ASN A 225 -13.20 -15.73 6.09
N GLU A 226 -12.61 -16.76 5.51
CA GLU A 226 -11.16 -16.90 5.32
C GLU A 226 -10.60 -15.76 4.46
N LYS A 227 -11.27 -15.46 3.34
CA LYS A 227 -10.88 -14.35 2.45
C LYS A 227 -11.01 -13.00 3.13
N LEU A 228 -12.08 -12.76 3.89
CA LEU A 228 -12.26 -11.54 4.68
C LEU A 228 -11.15 -11.38 5.73
N GLY A 229 -10.78 -12.46 6.43
CA GLY A 229 -9.67 -12.47 7.38
C GLY A 229 -8.33 -12.14 6.73
N THR A 230 -8.05 -12.72 5.55
CA THR A 230 -6.86 -12.40 4.76
C THR A 230 -6.84 -10.93 4.34
N THR A 231 -7.98 -10.41 3.88
CA THR A 231 -8.12 -9.01 3.46
C THR A 231 -7.87 -8.05 4.63
N LEU A 232 -8.40 -8.35 5.83
CA LEU A 232 -8.12 -7.56 7.04
C LEU A 232 -6.63 -7.49 7.36
N ASN A 233 -5.90 -8.61 7.25
CA ASN A 233 -4.46 -8.64 7.47
C ASN A 233 -3.70 -7.77 6.45
N VAL A 234 -4.10 -7.80 5.17
CA VAL A 234 -3.50 -6.95 4.13
C VAL A 234 -3.71 -5.47 4.46
N PHE A 235 -4.93 -5.06 4.82
CA PHE A 235 -5.20 -3.66 5.20
C PHE A 235 -4.50 -3.25 6.49
N SER A 236 -4.33 -4.14 7.46
CA SER A 236 -3.52 -3.89 8.65
C SER A 236 -2.06 -3.61 8.29
N THR A 237 -1.47 -4.41 7.39
CA THR A 237 -0.12 -4.18 6.87
C THR A 237 -0.03 -2.87 6.10
N LEU A 238 -1.00 -2.58 5.23
CA LEU A 238 -1.06 -1.32 4.50
C LEU A 238 -1.10 -0.10 5.43
N ASN A 239 -1.85 -0.18 6.53
CA ASN A 239 -1.88 0.89 7.53
C ASN A 239 -0.52 1.11 8.19
N GLN A 240 0.24 0.05 8.47
CA GLN A 240 1.61 0.15 8.98
C GLN A 240 2.56 0.81 7.98
N GLU A 241 2.45 0.45 6.69
CA GLU A 241 3.27 1.07 5.64
C GLU A 241 2.93 2.56 5.45
N VAL A 242 1.65 2.95 5.51
CA VAL A 242 1.24 4.36 5.49
C VAL A 242 1.83 5.13 6.67
N GLN A 243 1.87 4.54 7.88
CA GLN A 243 2.50 5.18 9.03
C GLN A 243 4.01 5.37 8.85
N LYS A 244 4.71 4.43 8.22
CA LYS A 244 6.14 4.58 7.87
C LYS A 244 6.34 5.73 6.89
N VAL A 245 5.51 5.80 5.83
CA VAL A 245 5.54 6.90 4.85
C VAL A 245 5.36 8.25 5.54
N VAL A 246 4.41 8.38 6.48
CA VAL A 246 4.24 9.60 7.28
C VAL A 246 5.49 9.92 8.10
N GLY A 247 6.14 8.91 8.68
CA GLY A 247 7.41 9.08 9.38
C GLY A 247 8.52 9.62 8.48
N GLU A 248 8.68 9.07 7.28
CA GLU A 248 9.67 9.51 6.29
C GLU A 248 9.39 10.93 5.79
N ILE A 249 8.11 11.28 5.57
CA ILE A 249 7.69 12.66 5.22
C ILE A 249 8.17 13.66 6.28
N ASN A 250 8.00 13.34 7.56
CA ASN A 250 8.44 14.22 8.65
C ASN A 250 9.96 14.37 8.69
N VAL A 251 10.71 13.31 8.42
CA VAL A 251 12.17 13.36 8.31
C VAL A 251 12.60 14.28 7.17
N ILE A 252 12.04 14.06 5.95
CA ILE A 252 12.39 14.88 4.78
C ILE A 252 12.00 16.35 5.00
N SER A 253 10.86 16.62 5.65
CA SER A 253 10.46 17.98 6.00
C SER A 253 11.48 18.64 6.94
N GLY A 254 11.98 17.91 7.94
CA GLY A 254 13.04 18.40 8.83
C GLY A 254 14.35 18.67 8.10
N GLU A 255 14.75 17.83 7.15
CA GLU A 255 15.94 18.05 6.31
C GLU A 255 15.79 19.30 5.42
N LEU A 256 14.60 19.55 4.86
CA LEU A 256 14.33 20.75 4.08
C LEU A 256 14.49 22.02 4.94
N ASP A 257 13.93 22.03 6.16
CA ASP A 257 14.09 23.16 7.10
C ASP A 257 15.57 23.39 7.46
N HIS A 258 16.34 22.33 7.64
CA HIS A 258 17.79 22.42 7.86
C HIS A 258 18.52 23.06 6.68
N ILE A 259 18.24 22.61 5.44
CA ILE A 259 18.87 23.17 4.24
C ILE A 259 18.51 24.65 4.07
N GLU A 260 17.27 25.04 4.37
CA GLU A 260 16.84 26.43 4.29
C GLU A 260 17.57 27.31 5.30
N ASN A 261 17.84 26.82 6.51
CA ASN A 261 18.62 27.51 7.54
C ASN A 261 20.11 27.67 7.19
N TYR A 262 20.69 26.77 6.37
CA TYR A 262 22.08 26.91 5.89
C TYR A 262 22.22 27.90 4.74
N LYS A 263 21.15 28.34 4.12
CA LYS A 263 21.11 29.29 3.02
C LYS A 263 21.18 30.74 3.50
N THR A 264 20.85 31.01 4.77
CA THR A 264 20.95 32.31 5.42
C THR A 264 22.31 32.50 6.05
#